data_71a7cfebaa470dda22cb0e0b4604400d
#
_entry.id   71a7cfebaa470dda22cb0e0b4604400d
#
_cell.length_a   1.000
_cell.length_b   1.000
_cell.length_c   1.000
_cell.angle_alpha   90.00
_cell.angle_beta   90.00
_cell.angle_gamma   90.00
#
_symmetry.space_group_name_H-M   'P 1'
#
loop_
_entity.id
_entity.type
_entity.pdbx_description
1 polymer ?
#
loop_
_entity_poly.entity_id
_entity_poly.type
_entity_poly.pdbx_seq_one_letter_code
_entity_poly.pdbx_strand_id
1 'polypeptide(L)'
;FRSVDFTRTVAVTGSEVLKPAYCKLQVGALLTNVFAGNVTKDKDLRYISGNVLTGKQVSPNGFLGAFHSQLTVIPEGDDIHEMLGWIMPRFNQFSANRSYFSWLMGKKEYTLDARIKGGERHMIMSGEYDRVFPMDILPEYLIKAIIAGDIDRMEALGIYEVAPEDFALCEFVCSS
;
A
#
# COMPACT_ATOMS: atom_id res chain seq x y z
N PHE A 1 -3.46 26.64 -29.91
CA PHE A 1 -2.51 26.07 -28.95
C PHE A 1 -1.69 25.00 -29.66
N ARG A 2 -0.34 25.09 -29.64
CA ARG A 2 0.57 24.15 -30.34
C ARG A 2 1.40 23.29 -29.38
N SER A 3 1.18 23.41 -28.06
CA SER A 3 1.92 22.64 -27.04
C SER A 3 0.95 22.08 -26.00
N VAL A 4 1.21 20.88 -25.54
CA VAL A 4 0.50 20.24 -24.41
C VAL A 4 1.32 20.45 -23.16
N ASP A 5 0.70 20.92 -22.09
CA ASP A 5 1.32 21.03 -20.78
C ASP A 5 1.07 19.74 -19.99
N PHE A 6 2.14 19.00 -19.70
CA PHE A 6 2.12 17.78 -18.89
C PHE A 6 2.44 18.03 -17.41
N THR A 7 2.43 19.29 -16.99
CA THR A 7 2.72 19.66 -15.60
C THR A 7 1.55 19.31 -14.70
N ARG A 8 1.81 18.64 -13.60
CA ARG A 8 0.85 18.32 -12.54
C ARG A 8 1.33 18.80 -11.19
N THR A 9 0.39 19.16 -10.32
CA THR A 9 0.65 19.39 -8.90
C THR A 9 0.59 18.05 -8.19
N VAL A 10 1.67 17.69 -7.50
CA VAL A 10 1.85 16.42 -6.81
C VAL A 10 2.13 16.71 -5.34
N ALA A 11 1.45 16.02 -4.44
CA ALA A 11 1.71 16.08 -3.01
C ALA A 11 2.86 15.12 -2.65
N VAL A 12 3.85 15.60 -1.92
CA VAL A 12 4.91 14.78 -1.34
C VAL A 12 4.62 14.62 0.13
N THR A 13 4.33 13.40 0.58
CA THR A 13 3.83 13.09 1.91
C THR A 13 4.48 11.82 2.48
N GLY A 14 4.12 11.46 3.70
CA GLY A 14 4.61 10.26 4.38
C GLY A 14 5.33 10.60 5.68
N SER A 15 5.41 9.62 6.57
CA SER A 15 6.04 9.80 7.89
C SER A 15 7.55 10.08 7.81
N GLU A 16 8.20 9.68 6.74
CA GLU A 16 9.64 9.81 6.53
C GLU A 16 10.01 10.99 5.61
N VAL A 17 9.04 11.81 5.23
CA VAL A 17 9.27 13.07 4.50
C VAL A 17 9.51 14.20 5.47
N LEU A 18 10.67 14.86 5.38
CA LEU A 18 11.08 15.92 6.30
C LEU A 18 10.24 17.20 6.15
N LYS A 19 9.89 17.54 4.92
CA LYS A 19 9.07 18.72 4.60
C LYS A 19 7.97 18.33 3.60
N PRO A 20 6.80 17.91 4.10
CA PRO A 20 5.65 17.64 3.23
C PRO A 20 5.27 18.91 2.46
N ALA A 21 5.09 18.79 1.15
CA ALA A 21 4.80 19.93 0.30
C ALA A 21 4.11 19.52 -1.00
N TYR A 22 3.48 20.50 -1.66
CA TYR A 22 3.05 20.35 -3.04
C TYR A 22 4.16 20.83 -3.97
N CYS A 23 4.44 20.03 -4.99
CA CYS A 23 5.40 20.39 -6.04
C CYS A 23 4.77 20.24 -7.42
N LYS A 24 5.26 21.02 -8.37
CA LYS A 24 4.87 20.88 -9.78
C LYS A 24 5.86 19.98 -10.48
N LEU A 25 5.39 18.87 -11.01
CA LEU A 25 6.18 17.87 -11.72
C LEU A 25 5.55 17.58 -13.09
N GLN A 26 6.38 17.23 -14.04
CA GLN A 26 5.88 16.67 -15.30
C GLN A 26 5.48 15.21 -15.09
N VAL A 27 4.46 14.74 -15.81
CA VAL A 27 4.10 13.32 -15.86
C VAL A 27 5.31 12.51 -16.32
N GLY A 28 5.64 11.44 -15.59
CA GLY A 28 6.86 10.66 -15.85
C GLY A 28 8.16 11.31 -15.34
N ALA A 29 8.08 12.32 -14.46
CA ALA A 29 9.26 12.92 -13.86
C ALA A 29 10.05 11.92 -13.02
N LEU A 30 11.37 12.01 -13.09
CA LEU A 30 12.28 11.23 -12.25
C LEU A 30 12.17 11.69 -10.79
N LEU A 31 11.96 10.74 -9.87
CA LEU A 31 11.68 11.01 -8.48
C LEU A 31 12.90 11.37 -7.64
N THR A 32 14.10 11.04 -8.10
CA THR A 32 15.36 11.29 -7.39
C THR A 32 15.49 12.73 -6.90
N ASN A 33 15.16 13.70 -7.74
CA ASN A 33 15.27 15.12 -7.41
C ASN A 33 14.21 15.57 -6.39
N VAL A 34 13.06 14.90 -6.36
CA VAL A 34 11.96 15.22 -5.44
C VAL A 34 12.31 14.77 -4.03
N PHE A 35 12.96 13.61 -3.92
CA PHE A 35 13.34 13.03 -2.63
C PHE A 35 14.71 13.52 -2.13
N ALA A 36 15.53 14.15 -2.99
CA ALA A 36 16.85 14.61 -2.64
C ALA A 36 16.84 15.58 -1.45
N GLY A 37 17.40 15.14 -0.32
CA GLY A 37 17.48 15.94 0.92
C GLY A 37 16.15 16.18 1.64
N ASN A 38 15.06 15.54 1.20
CA ASN A 38 13.73 15.70 1.81
C ASN A 38 13.20 14.42 2.46
N VAL A 39 14.02 13.39 2.59
CA VAL A 39 13.67 12.13 3.24
C VAL A 39 14.68 11.78 4.33
N THR A 40 14.23 11.03 5.33
CA THR A 40 15.08 10.49 6.40
C THR A 40 16.11 9.53 5.80
N LYS A 41 17.34 9.54 6.32
CA LYS A 41 18.44 8.71 5.78
C LYS A 41 18.80 7.51 6.64
N ASP A 42 18.24 7.43 7.83
CA ASP A 42 18.68 6.48 8.87
C ASP A 42 17.92 5.14 8.82
N LYS A 43 17.03 4.97 7.85
CA LYS A 43 16.15 3.79 7.75
C LYS A 43 16.00 3.36 6.30
N ASP A 44 15.67 2.09 6.11
CA ASP A 44 15.19 1.61 4.82
C ASP A 44 13.78 2.14 4.56
N LEU A 45 13.60 2.72 3.38
CA LEU A 45 12.41 3.47 3.02
C LEU A 45 11.68 2.83 1.86
N ARG A 46 10.36 2.75 1.99
CA ARG A 46 9.46 2.42 0.89
C ARG A 46 8.96 3.69 0.23
N TYR A 47 9.28 3.82 -1.05
CA TYR A 47 8.80 4.91 -1.90
C TYR A 47 7.57 4.44 -2.67
N ILE A 48 6.50 5.21 -2.60
CA ILE A 48 5.21 4.86 -3.18
C ILE A 48 4.79 5.99 -4.12
N SER A 49 4.55 5.64 -5.38
CA SER A 49 3.83 6.51 -6.31
C SER A 49 2.34 6.30 -6.08
N GLY A 50 1.67 7.30 -5.53
CA GLY A 50 0.30 7.22 -4.99
C GLY A 50 0.26 7.26 -3.46
N ASN A 51 -0.86 6.84 -2.89
CA ASN A 51 -1.05 6.70 -1.44
C ASN A 51 -0.66 5.30 -0.95
N VAL A 52 -0.67 5.09 0.36
CA VAL A 52 -0.30 3.80 0.98
C VAL A 52 -1.29 2.67 0.72
N LEU A 53 -2.54 2.97 0.33
CA LEU A 53 -3.60 1.98 0.14
C LEU A 53 -3.68 1.48 -1.30
N THR A 54 -3.48 2.36 -2.29
CA THR A 54 -3.69 2.05 -3.71
C THR A 54 -2.49 2.41 -4.59
N GLY A 55 -1.42 2.92 -3.99
CA GLY A 55 -0.21 3.29 -4.72
C GLY A 55 0.65 2.09 -5.09
N LYS A 56 1.62 2.34 -5.94
CA LYS A 56 2.60 1.34 -6.38
C LYS A 56 3.97 1.65 -5.81
N GLN A 57 4.64 0.64 -5.26
CA GLN A 57 6.04 0.77 -4.85
C GLN A 57 6.92 1.12 -6.06
N VAL A 58 7.79 2.08 -5.88
CA VAL A 58 8.73 2.54 -6.90
C VAL A 58 10.14 2.64 -6.31
N SER A 59 11.14 2.50 -7.15
CA SER A 59 12.52 2.79 -6.77
C SER A 59 12.70 4.30 -6.50
N PRO A 60 13.59 4.73 -5.60
CA PRO A 60 13.94 6.14 -5.43
C PRO A 60 14.41 6.81 -6.73
N ASN A 61 14.93 6.03 -7.67
CA ASN A 61 15.30 6.46 -9.03
C ASN A 61 14.20 6.18 -10.07
N GLY A 62 13.00 5.86 -9.62
CA GLY A 62 11.85 5.58 -10.48
C GLY A 62 11.19 6.84 -11.02
N PHE A 63 10.04 6.64 -11.66
CA PHE A 63 9.26 7.69 -12.29
C PHE A 63 7.88 7.82 -11.63
N LEU A 64 7.33 9.04 -11.68
CA LEU A 64 5.96 9.29 -11.26
C LEU A 64 4.98 8.58 -12.19
N GLY A 65 4.08 7.78 -11.62
CA GLY A 65 3.01 7.12 -12.37
C GLY A 65 2.05 8.12 -13.03
N ALA A 66 1.58 7.78 -14.22
CA ALA A 66 0.77 8.67 -15.06
C ALA A 66 -0.52 9.16 -14.40
N PHE A 67 -1.12 8.36 -13.53
CA PHE A 67 -2.39 8.67 -12.86
C PHE A 67 -2.24 9.10 -11.40
N HIS A 68 -1.02 9.11 -10.87
CA HIS A 68 -0.76 9.45 -9.48
C HIS A 68 -0.54 10.97 -9.31
N SER A 69 -1.16 11.54 -8.29
CA SER A 69 -1.01 12.94 -7.87
C SER A 69 -0.36 13.08 -6.48
N GLN A 70 0.14 11.97 -5.93
CA GLN A 70 0.75 11.90 -4.62
C GLN A 70 1.99 11.00 -4.67
N LEU A 71 2.99 11.36 -3.88
CA LEU A 71 4.15 10.55 -3.56
C LEU A 71 4.19 10.36 -2.05
N THR A 72 4.37 9.13 -1.61
CA THR A 72 4.37 8.79 -0.18
C THR A 72 5.64 8.04 0.17
N VAL A 73 6.25 8.39 1.30
CA VAL A 73 7.44 7.70 1.83
C VAL A 73 7.17 7.23 3.24
N ILE A 74 7.30 5.92 3.47
CA ILE A 74 7.12 5.27 4.76
C ILE A 74 8.31 4.36 5.06
N PRO A 75 8.52 3.93 6.33
CA PRO A 75 9.51 2.92 6.64
C PRO A 75 9.19 1.59 5.94
N GLU A 76 10.20 0.90 5.42
CA GLU A 76 10.05 -0.47 4.89
C GLU A 76 9.76 -1.45 6.03
N GLY A 77 10.50 -1.38 7.11
CA GLY A 77 10.25 -2.18 8.31
C GLY A 77 10.83 -3.60 8.24
N ASP A 78 11.64 -3.93 7.25
CA ASP A 78 12.27 -5.26 7.08
C ASP A 78 13.29 -5.60 8.16
N ASP A 79 13.70 -4.64 8.96
CA ASP A 79 14.62 -4.79 10.09
C ASP A 79 13.97 -5.49 11.31
N ILE A 80 12.65 -5.63 11.33
CA ILE A 80 11.90 -6.17 12.46
C ILE A 80 11.11 -7.41 12.04
N HIS A 81 11.54 -8.58 12.45
CA HIS A 81 10.83 -9.84 12.26
C HIS A 81 10.04 -10.22 13.52
N GLU A 82 8.72 -10.28 13.39
CA GLU A 82 7.82 -10.60 14.50
C GLU A 82 7.07 -11.91 14.23
N MET A 83 7.43 -12.97 14.93
CA MET A 83 6.78 -14.28 14.74
C MET A 83 5.39 -14.37 15.39
N LEU A 84 5.14 -13.67 16.49
CA LEU A 84 3.87 -13.66 17.23
C LEU A 84 3.26 -12.24 17.31
N GLY A 85 3.57 -11.39 16.36
CA GLY A 85 3.17 -9.99 16.36
C GLY A 85 1.64 -9.76 16.34
N TRP A 86 0.89 -10.71 15.81
CA TRP A 86 -0.57 -10.68 15.74
C TRP A 86 -1.27 -10.84 17.11
N ILE A 87 -0.61 -11.40 18.13
CA ILE A 87 -1.15 -11.56 19.50
C ILE A 87 -0.70 -10.44 20.45
N MET A 88 0.22 -9.59 20.02
CA MET A 88 0.78 -8.53 20.86
C MET A 88 -0.26 -7.45 21.17
N PRO A 89 -0.41 -7.02 22.45
CA PRO A 89 -1.25 -5.90 22.82
C PRO A 89 -0.60 -4.58 22.36
N ARG A 90 -0.87 -4.14 21.13
CA ARG A 90 -0.25 -2.94 20.57
C ARG A 90 -1.18 -1.74 20.74
N PHE A 91 -0.68 -0.69 21.38
CA PHE A 91 -1.41 0.55 21.59
C PHE A 91 -1.08 1.61 20.53
N ASN A 92 -0.03 1.40 19.73
CA ASN A 92 0.52 2.38 18.79
C ASN A 92 0.33 2.01 17.32
N GLN A 93 -0.36 0.91 17.02
CA GLN A 93 -0.52 0.43 15.67
C GLN A 93 -2.00 0.29 15.32
N PHE A 94 -2.33 0.62 14.08
CA PHE A 94 -3.67 0.45 13.55
C PHE A 94 -4.01 -1.04 13.41
N SER A 95 -5.25 -1.39 13.68
CA SER A 95 -5.80 -2.72 13.43
C SER A 95 -7.23 -2.61 12.92
N ALA A 96 -7.47 -3.05 11.69
CA ALA A 96 -8.80 -3.06 11.08
C ALA A 96 -9.77 -3.94 11.88
N ASN A 97 -9.29 -5.10 12.35
CA ASN A 97 -10.10 -6.09 13.08
C ASN A 97 -10.10 -5.90 14.59
N ARG A 98 -9.56 -4.77 15.09
CA ARG A 98 -9.41 -4.50 16.53
C ARG A 98 -8.64 -5.57 17.30
N SER A 99 -7.75 -6.29 16.65
CA SER A 99 -6.86 -7.27 17.28
C SER A 99 -5.88 -6.62 18.26
N TYR A 100 -5.52 -5.35 18.01
CA TYR A 100 -4.69 -4.55 18.90
C TYR A 100 -5.55 -3.65 19.78
N PHE A 101 -5.08 -3.34 20.98
CA PHE A 101 -5.82 -2.50 21.94
C PHE A 101 -5.76 -1.00 21.63
N SER A 102 -5.20 -0.61 20.50
CA SER A 102 -5.11 0.79 20.07
C SER A 102 -6.49 1.48 19.98
N TRP A 103 -7.55 0.75 19.71
CA TRP A 103 -8.93 1.28 19.68
C TRP A 103 -9.42 1.82 21.03
N LEU A 104 -8.81 1.41 22.15
CA LEU A 104 -9.10 1.93 23.49
C LEU A 104 -8.53 3.33 23.71
N MET A 105 -7.55 3.76 22.90
CA MET A 105 -6.83 5.02 23.09
C MET A 105 -7.53 6.24 22.46
N GLY A 106 -8.74 6.09 21.94
CA GLY A 106 -9.47 7.16 21.28
C GLY A 106 -8.93 7.54 19.90
N LYS A 107 -9.14 8.80 19.50
CA LYS A 107 -8.62 9.30 18.20
C LYS A 107 -7.11 9.46 18.28
N LYS A 108 -6.39 8.79 17.41
CA LYS A 108 -4.93 8.80 17.33
C LYS A 108 -4.47 8.76 15.89
N GLU A 109 -3.38 9.44 15.60
CA GLU A 109 -2.67 9.30 14.34
C GLU A 109 -1.69 8.12 14.44
N TYR A 110 -1.64 7.31 13.39
CA TYR A 110 -0.78 6.15 13.30
C TYR A 110 0.29 6.36 12.25
N THR A 111 1.53 6.03 12.58
CA THR A 111 2.60 5.93 11.59
C THR A 111 2.55 4.55 10.96
N LEU A 112 2.26 4.49 9.66
CA LEU A 112 2.24 3.25 8.91
C LEU A 112 3.66 2.84 8.51
N ASP A 113 3.89 1.54 8.48
CA ASP A 113 5.07 0.90 7.91
C ASP A 113 4.63 -0.25 6.98
N ALA A 114 5.55 -0.81 6.22
CA ALA A 114 5.26 -1.88 5.27
C ALA A 114 5.56 -3.29 5.81
N ARG A 115 5.86 -3.44 7.09
CA ARG A 115 6.22 -4.73 7.68
C ARG A 115 5.01 -5.66 7.89
N ILE A 116 5.27 -6.94 7.78
CA ILE A 116 4.33 -7.98 8.20
C ILE A 116 4.33 -8.04 9.74
N LYS A 117 3.16 -7.84 10.34
CA LYS A 117 2.98 -7.82 11.81
C LYS A 117 2.62 -9.20 12.36
N GLY A 118 3.43 -10.17 12.07
CA GLY A 118 3.29 -11.57 12.44
C GLY A 118 4.13 -12.45 11.52
N GLY A 119 4.13 -13.75 11.72
CA GLY A 119 4.78 -14.68 10.79
C GLY A 119 3.98 -14.82 9.48
N GLU A 120 4.66 -15.16 8.41
CA GLU A 120 4.00 -15.55 7.16
C GLU A 120 3.06 -16.73 7.40
N ARG A 121 1.85 -16.61 6.91
CA ARG A 121 0.82 -17.63 7.05
C ARG A 121 0.16 -17.91 5.71
N HIS A 122 -0.40 -19.10 5.59
CA HIS A 122 -1.22 -19.41 4.42
C HIS A 122 -2.49 -18.55 4.42
N MET A 123 -2.89 -18.10 3.24
CA MET A 123 -4.12 -17.36 3.05
C MET A 123 -5.33 -18.14 3.59
N ILE A 124 -6.07 -17.54 4.50
CA ILE A 124 -7.32 -18.06 5.06
C ILE A 124 -8.52 -17.35 4.43
N MET A 125 -9.66 -18.05 4.40
CA MET A 125 -10.93 -17.48 3.93
C MET A 125 -11.57 -16.70 5.07
N SER A 126 -11.28 -15.42 5.17
CA SER A 126 -11.75 -14.56 6.28
C SER A 126 -13.04 -13.79 5.97
N GLY A 127 -13.37 -13.63 4.68
CA GLY A 127 -14.45 -12.77 4.20
C GLY A 127 -14.16 -11.26 4.35
N GLU A 128 -12.94 -10.89 4.72
CA GLU A 128 -12.57 -9.48 4.87
C GLU A 128 -12.39 -8.78 3.53
N TYR A 129 -11.94 -9.52 2.50
CA TYR A 129 -11.73 -8.97 1.18
C TYR A 129 -13.04 -8.57 0.49
N ASP A 130 -14.11 -9.32 0.71
CA ASP A 130 -15.45 -9.03 0.15
C ASP A 130 -15.98 -7.67 0.61
N ARG A 131 -15.52 -7.16 1.75
CA ARG A 131 -15.94 -5.86 2.30
C ARG A 131 -15.30 -4.66 1.63
N VAL A 132 -14.16 -4.86 1.00
CA VAL A 132 -13.34 -3.77 0.45
C VAL A 132 -13.12 -3.88 -1.05
N PHE A 133 -13.43 -5.03 -1.62
CA PHE A 133 -13.26 -5.26 -3.05
C PHE A 133 -14.29 -4.43 -3.85
N PRO A 134 -13.86 -3.69 -4.88
CA PRO A 134 -14.73 -2.69 -5.53
C PRO A 134 -15.74 -3.28 -6.54
N MET A 135 -15.77 -4.60 -6.70
CA MET A 135 -16.60 -5.30 -7.68
C MET A 135 -17.34 -6.47 -7.07
N ASP A 136 -18.40 -6.92 -7.73
CA ASP A 136 -19.19 -8.10 -7.34
C ASP A 136 -18.51 -9.39 -7.84
N ILE A 137 -17.33 -9.65 -7.32
CA ILE A 137 -16.50 -10.83 -7.57
C ILE A 137 -16.11 -11.40 -6.20
N LEU A 138 -15.86 -12.70 -6.13
CA LEU A 138 -15.40 -13.39 -4.92
C LEU A 138 -13.86 -13.37 -4.85
N PRO A 139 -13.23 -12.33 -4.26
CA PRO A 139 -11.79 -12.11 -4.37
C PRO A 139 -10.97 -13.19 -3.69
N GLU A 140 -11.40 -13.72 -2.53
CA GLU A 140 -10.66 -14.77 -1.83
C GLU A 140 -10.64 -16.08 -2.62
N TYR A 141 -11.76 -16.45 -3.28
CA TYR A 141 -11.81 -17.63 -4.13
C TYR A 141 -10.97 -17.46 -5.38
N LEU A 142 -11.01 -16.28 -5.99
CA LEU A 142 -10.20 -15.97 -7.18
C LEU A 142 -8.71 -16.05 -6.88
N ILE A 143 -8.25 -15.44 -5.79
CA ILE A 143 -6.83 -15.51 -5.38
C ILE A 143 -6.41 -16.96 -5.11
N LYS A 144 -7.26 -17.76 -4.45
CA LYS A 144 -6.95 -19.19 -4.25
C LYS A 144 -6.89 -19.98 -5.55
N ALA A 145 -7.73 -19.69 -6.53
CA ALA A 145 -7.66 -20.30 -7.85
C ALA A 145 -6.34 -19.90 -8.55
N ILE A 146 -5.92 -18.64 -8.43
CA ILE A 146 -4.63 -18.16 -8.96
C ILE A 146 -3.45 -18.89 -8.31
N ILE A 147 -3.44 -19.01 -6.99
CA ILE A 147 -2.38 -19.72 -6.25
C ILE A 147 -2.33 -21.19 -6.63
N ALA A 148 -3.49 -21.80 -6.86
CA ALA A 148 -3.59 -23.21 -7.28
C ALA A 148 -3.25 -23.45 -8.76
N GLY A 149 -3.18 -22.40 -9.59
CA GLY A 149 -2.99 -22.49 -11.03
C GLY A 149 -4.20 -23.10 -11.77
N ASP A 150 -5.39 -23.02 -11.19
CA ASP A 150 -6.63 -23.57 -11.75
C ASP A 150 -7.27 -22.58 -12.73
N ILE A 151 -6.93 -22.69 -14.00
CA ILE A 151 -7.35 -21.76 -15.05
C ILE A 151 -8.88 -21.76 -15.22
N ASP A 152 -9.51 -22.92 -15.21
CA ASP A 152 -10.97 -23.04 -15.40
C ASP A 152 -11.72 -22.29 -14.28
N ARG A 153 -11.23 -22.39 -13.05
CA ARG A 153 -11.78 -21.64 -11.92
C ARG A 153 -11.47 -20.16 -11.98
N MET A 154 -10.28 -19.76 -12.41
CA MET A 154 -9.96 -18.35 -12.60
C MET A 154 -10.94 -17.70 -13.58
N GLU A 155 -11.20 -18.35 -14.72
CA GLU A 155 -12.16 -17.87 -15.73
C GLU A 155 -13.59 -17.78 -15.16
N ALA A 156 -14.04 -18.84 -14.48
CA ALA A 156 -15.36 -18.87 -13.87
C ALA A 156 -15.55 -17.82 -12.77
N LEU A 157 -14.47 -17.39 -12.11
CA LEU A 157 -14.47 -16.39 -11.05
C LEU A 157 -14.16 -14.96 -11.54
N GLY A 158 -14.01 -14.75 -12.84
CA GLY A 158 -13.90 -13.43 -13.44
C GLY A 158 -12.48 -12.85 -13.49
N ILE A 159 -11.44 -13.69 -13.73
CA ILE A 159 -10.05 -13.22 -13.81
C ILE A 159 -9.84 -12.14 -14.89
N TYR A 160 -10.63 -12.14 -15.95
CA TYR A 160 -10.54 -11.15 -17.03
C TYR A 160 -11.18 -9.80 -16.71
N GLU A 161 -11.93 -9.71 -15.61
CA GLU A 161 -12.64 -8.51 -15.21
C GLU A 161 -11.86 -7.68 -14.17
N VAL A 162 -10.75 -8.23 -13.64
CA VAL A 162 -9.98 -7.62 -12.56
C VAL A 162 -8.59 -7.21 -13.01
N ALA A 163 -8.07 -6.17 -12.36
CA ALA A 163 -6.68 -5.75 -12.46
C ALA A 163 -5.98 -5.89 -11.10
N PRO A 164 -4.65 -6.02 -11.04
CA PRO A 164 -3.92 -6.09 -9.77
C PRO A 164 -4.21 -4.93 -8.81
N GLU A 165 -4.48 -3.75 -9.35
CA GLU A 165 -4.81 -2.54 -8.60
C GLU A 165 -6.12 -2.65 -7.80
N ASP A 166 -7.06 -3.48 -8.24
CA ASP A 166 -8.35 -3.70 -7.55
C ASP A 166 -8.17 -4.43 -6.22
N PHE A 167 -7.09 -5.19 -6.07
CA PHE A 167 -6.75 -5.92 -4.84
C PHE A 167 -5.96 -5.09 -3.81
N ALA A 168 -5.62 -3.85 -4.09
CA ALA A 168 -4.80 -3.03 -3.20
C ALA A 168 -5.42 -2.87 -1.80
N LEU A 169 -6.74 -2.69 -1.70
CA LEU A 169 -7.42 -2.62 -0.41
C LEU A 169 -7.50 -3.97 0.31
N CYS A 170 -7.49 -5.07 -0.43
CA CYS A 170 -7.45 -6.41 0.15
C CYS A 170 -6.16 -6.66 0.93
N GLU A 171 -5.02 -6.18 0.42
CA GLU A 171 -3.74 -6.24 1.13
C GLU A 171 -3.81 -5.54 2.49
N PHE A 172 -4.44 -4.37 2.56
CA PHE A 172 -4.55 -3.59 3.79
C PHE A 172 -5.38 -4.27 4.88
N VAL A 173 -6.45 -4.98 4.51
CA VAL A 173 -7.32 -5.70 5.46
C VAL A 173 -6.91 -7.15 5.67
N CYS A 174 -5.92 -7.64 4.95
CA CYS A 174 -5.45 -9.02 5.01
C CYS A 174 -5.04 -9.38 6.44
N SER A 175 -5.58 -10.49 6.92
CA SER A 175 -5.30 -11.05 8.25
C SER A 175 -4.39 -12.28 8.21
N SER A 176 -3.94 -12.66 7.02
CA SER A 176 -3.09 -13.84 6.78
C SER A 176 -1.61 -13.48 6.73
#